data_26cbea7df0272562597b51e7f90f86e4
#
_entry.id   26cbea7df0272562597b51e7f90f86e4
#
_cell.length_a   1.000
_cell.length_b   1.000
_cell.length_c   1.000
_cell.angle_alpha   90.00
_cell.angle_beta   90.00
_cell.angle_gamma   90.00
#
_symmetry.space_group_name_H-M   'P 1'
#
loop_
_entity.id
_entity.type
_entity.pdbx_description
1 polymer ?
#
loop_
_entity_poly.entity_id
_entity_poly.type
_entity_poly.pdbx_seq_one_letter_code
_entity_poly.pdbx_strand_id
1 'polypeptide(L)'
;MATKQLSILFVASEIDGLIKSGGLADVAKALPEALRSMGQDVRVAIPAYRKIADVDQAPILLETQLEHWPHTPYKVRQLSVGETPVYAIECDQYFSRDEMYSEYNQAYPDNGERFAFFSAASLDMLAKLGFQPDIVHANDWHTGFVPYLLKHRYAECPYFANTKSIISIHNAVFKGVFSYEEVHSLPEMQVHYAPDAAVSNSHITMLKAGVMTADKINAVSPTYAQELQTELGSHGMAKEFQARSADLVGILNGCDYSAWSPETDHYLPVNFKANKQSMLKGKKASKNALQQRVGLPENDIAMYGMVCRLTNQKGVQYLIPILERFLKLDVQVVIVGTGDPKLAYQLKAIAERYSEKFAFVEAYDNELAHWVEAGADFFLMPSEFEPCGLNQIYSMAYGTLPIVRAVGGLKDSVIDYDNAPEQATGFVFEQPEPLELLSIMQRSLLLYTQNPAEMRRVQLYAMEQKFCWKQAADEYLSLYHAALS
;
A
#
# COMPACT_ATOMS: atom_id res chain seq x y z
N MET A 1 -8.63 32.34 -9.33
CA MET A 1 -9.58 32.32 -8.20
C MET A 1 -8.92 31.47 -7.12
N ALA A 2 -8.88 31.91 -5.86
CA ALA A 2 -8.39 31.04 -4.80
C ALA A 2 -9.33 29.83 -4.72
N THR A 3 -8.80 28.62 -4.86
CA THR A 3 -9.58 27.40 -4.68
C THR A 3 -10.10 27.37 -3.24
N LYS A 4 -11.40 27.11 -3.05
CA LYS A 4 -12.01 26.97 -1.72
C LYS A 4 -11.21 25.90 -0.95
N GLN A 5 -10.81 26.21 0.28
CA GLN A 5 -10.27 25.22 1.19
C GLN A 5 -11.33 24.14 1.48
N LEU A 6 -10.97 22.88 1.31
CA LEU A 6 -11.81 21.74 1.64
C LEU A 6 -11.54 21.25 3.07
N SER A 7 -12.61 20.85 3.75
CA SER A 7 -12.55 20.10 5.00
C SER A 7 -12.71 18.61 4.69
N ILE A 8 -11.74 17.79 5.08
CA ILE A 8 -11.65 16.38 4.67
C ILE A 8 -11.47 15.51 5.92
N LEU A 9 -12.35 14.53 6.10
CA LEU A 9 -12.11 13.42 7.02
C LEU A 9 -11.55 12.22 6.22
N PHE A 10 -10.33 11.83 6.53
CA PHE A 10 -9.70 10.63 5.98
C PHE A 10 -9.87 9.48 6.97
N VAL A 11 -10.62 8.42 6.60
CA VAL A 11 -10.94 7.31 7.49
C VAL A 11 -10.15 6.08 7.06
N ALA A 12 -9.29 5.57 7.94
CA ALA A 12 -8.41 4.44 7.65
C ALA A 12 -8.29 3.50 8.86
N SER A 13 -7.94 2.26 8.61
CA SER A 13 -7.71 1.28 9.68
C SER A 13 -6.31 1.35 10.29
N GLU A 14 -5.38 2.05 9.66
CA GLU A 14 -3.99 2.19 10.10
C GLU A 14 -3.37 3.49 9.56
N ILE A 15 -2.31 3.98 10.20
CA ILE A 15 -1.52 5.15 9.79
C ILE A 15 -0.05 4.97 10.20
N ASP A 16 0.88 5.21 9.29
CA ASP A 16 2.31 5.16 9.58
C ASP A 16 2.71 6.24 10.60
N GLY A 17 3.54 5.87 11.55
CA GLY A 17 3.91 6.70 12.71
C GLY A 17 3.10 6.38 13.98
N LEU A 18 1.95 5.70 13.88
CA LEU A 18 1.19 5.19 15.02
C LEU A 18 1.03 3.68 14.99
N ILE A 19 0.50 3.14 13.89
CA ILE A 19 0.32 1.70 13.70
C ILE A 19 0.29 1.34 12.23
N LYS A 20 0.99 0.26 11.84
CA LYS A 20 1.20 -0.11 10.44
C LYS A 20 1.26 -1.62 10.25
N SER A 21 0.60 -2.10 9.20
CA SER A 21 0.74 -3.47 8.68
C SER A 21 1.04 -3.53 7.19
N GLY A 22 0.73 -2.48 6.45
CA GLY A 22 0.87 -2.44 4.99
C GLY A 22 0.95 -1.06 4.40
N GLY A 23 0.85 -0.97 3.06
CA GLY A 23 0.95 0.28 2.32
C GLY A 23 -0.18 1.28 2.55
N LEU A 24 -1.33 0.82 3.08
CA LEU A 24 -2.41 1.73 3.48
C LEU A 24 -1.93 2.74 4.52
N ALA A 25 -1.13 2.31 5.49
CA ALA A 25 -0.59 3.20 6.52
C ALA A 25 0.28 4.31 5.93
N ASP A 26 1.10 4.01 4.91
CA ASP A 26 1.92 5.01 4.21
C ASP A 26 1.04 6.06 3.55
N VAL A 27 -0.03 5.65 2.87
CA VAL A 27 -1.00 6.56 2.23
C VAL A 27 -1.74 7.40 3.27
N ALA A 28 -2.20 6.78 4.37
CA ALA A 28 -2.95 7.46 5.43
C ALA A 28 -2.13 8.55 6.17
N LYS A 29 -0.80 8.44 6.12
CA LYS A 29 0.11 9.50 6.59
C LYS A 29 0.37 10.53 5.50
N ALA A 30 0.87 10.09 4.36
CA ALA A 30 1.50 10.97 3.39
C ALA A 30 0.50 11.77 2.55
N LEU A 31 -0.66 11.20 2.19
CA LEU A 31 -1.69 11.94 1.44
C LEU A 31 -2.34 13.05 2.28
N PRO A 32 -2.79 12.82 3.53
CA PRO A 32 -3.26 13.89 4.40
C PRO A 32 -2.23 15.00 4.60
N GLU A 33 -0.96 14.65 4.84
CA GLU A 33 0.12 15.63 5.01
C GLU A 33 0.32 16.47 3.74
N ALA A 34 0.34 15.84 2.55
CA ALA A 34 0.47 16.53 1.28
C ALA A 34 -0.71 17.49 1.03
N LEU A 35 -1.95 17.04 1.24
CA LEU A 35 -3.16 17.87 1.11
C LEU A 35 -3.15 19.05 2.08
N ARG A 36 -2.71 18.84 3.33
CA ARG A 36 -2.54 19.92 4.31
C ARG A 36 -1.49 20.94 3.88
N SER A 37 -0.37 20.49 3.33
CA SER A 37 0.66 21.38 2.78
C SER A 37 0.14 22.26 1.61
N MET A 38 -0.95 21.81 0.96
CA MET A 38 -1.67 22.54 -0.09
C MET A 38 -2.82 23.40 0.47
N GLY A 39 -2.94 23.52 1.80
CA GLY A 39 -3.89 24.40 2.46
C GLY A 39 -5.25 23.78 2.75
N GLN A 40 -5.43 22.46 2.65
CA GLN A 40 -6.68 21.79 3.00
C GLN A 40 -6.75 21.48 4.50
N ASP A 41 -7.96 21.51 5.13
CA ASP A 41 -8.16 21.02 6.50
C ASP A 41 -8.44 19.51 6.45
N VAL A 42 -7.38 18.72 6.58
CA VAL A 42 -7.47 17.26 6.59
C VAL A 42 -7.25 16.73 8.00
N ARG A 43 -8.15 15.87 8.45
CA ARG A 43 -8.08 15.14 9.71
C ARG A 43 -8.24 13.65 9.42
N VAL A 44 -7.54 12.82 10.18
CA VAL A 44 -7.55 11.36 10.00
C VAL A 44 -8.33 10.72 11.14
N ALA A 45 -9.16 9.71 10.84
CA ALA A 45 -9.80 8.88 11.86
C ALA A 45 -9.24 7.45 11.76
N ILE A 46 -8.84 6.88 12.90
CA ILE A 46 -8.35 5.50 13.02
C ILE A 46 -8.95 4.83 14.26
N PRO A 47 -8.99 3.49 14.36
CA PRO A 47 -9.23 2.81 15.61
C PRO A 47 -8.08 3.06 16.61
N ALA A 48 -8.39 3.28 17.87
CA ALA A 48 -7.39 3.38 18.93
C ALA A 48 -6.94 1.99 19.38
N TYR A 49 -6.08 1.37 18.58
CA TYR A 49 -5.55 0.06 18.92
C TYR A 49 -4.63 0.12 20.14
N ARG A 50 -4.66 -0.91 20.96
CA ARG A 50 -3.83 -1.06 22.16
C ARG A 50 -2.32 -0.92 21.90
N LYS A 51 -1.86 -1.28 20.70
CA LYS A 51 -0.44 -1.16 20.30
C LYS A 51 0.03 0.27 20.03
N ILE A 52 -0.88 1.23 19.90
CA ILE A 52 -0.51 2.63 19.71
C ILE A 52 0.08 3.14 21.03
N ALA A 53 1.33 3.56 20.98
CA ALA A 53 2.03 4.05 22.16
C ALA A 53 1.29 5.23 22.80
N ASP A 54 1.16 5.21 24.12
CA ASP A 54 0.58 6.28 24.94
C ASP A 54 -0.85 6.72 24.53
N VAL A 55 -1.58 5.90 23.77
CA VAL A 55 -2.94 6.22 23.34
C VAL A 55 -3.86 6.52 24.52
N ASP A 56 -3.72 5.81 25.64
CA ASP A 56 -4.52 5.98 26.86
C ASP A 56 -4.27 7.32 27.56
N GLN A 57 -3.11 7.95 27.32
CA GLN A 57 -2.73 9.23 27.89
C GLN A 57 -3.15 10.41 27.01
N ALA A 58 -3.54 10.16 25.77
CA ALA A 58 -3.95 11.20 24.83
C ALA A 58 -5.25 11.90 25.29
N PRO A 59 -5.38 13.23 25.05
CA PRO A 59 -6.57 13.98 25.44
C PRO A 59 -7.87 13.39 24.87
N ILE A 60 -8.89 13.27 25.70
CA ILE A 60 -10.23 12.86 25.31
C ILE A 60 -10.98 14.10 24.80
N LEU A 61 -11.40 14.09 23.55
CA LEU A 61 -12.22 15.14 22.95
C LEU A 61 -13.71 14.89 23.12
N LEU A 62 -14.11 13.63 23.13
CA LEU A 62 -15.49 13.19 23.20
C LEU A 62 -15.57 11.85 23.93
N GLU A 63 -16.58 11.70 24.79
CA GLU A 63 -17.00 10.43 25.35
C GLU A 63 -18.51 10.29 25.13
N THR A 64 -18.94 9.22 24.47
CA THR A 64 -20.31 9.05 24.02
C THR A 64 -20.60 7.59 23.67
N GLN A 65 -21.77 7.33 23.14
CA GLN A 65 -22.17 6.03 22.60
C GLN A 65 -22.96 6.20 21.31
N LEU A 66 -22.95 5.17 20.46
CA LEU A 66 -23.79 5.08 19.28
C LEU A 66 -25.20 4.63 19.68
N GLU A 67 -26.21 5.14 19.00
CA GLU A 67 -27.61 4.80 19.24
C GLU A 67 -27.85 3.27 19.13
N HIS A 68 -27.28 2.63 18.13
CA HIS A 68 -27.45 1.20 17.84
C HIS A 68 -26.46 0.31 18.58
N TRP A 69 -25.58 0.88 19.41
CA TRP A 69 -24.67 0.18 20.32
C TRP A 69 -24.82 0.73 21.76
N PRO A 70 -26.02 0.61 22.38
CA PRO A 70 -26.33 1.32 23.62
C PRO A 70 -25.49 0.89 24.84
N HIS A 71 -24.80 -0.26 24.73
CA HIS A 71 -23.94 -0.79 25.79
C HIS A 71 -22.46 -0.75 25.45
N THR A 72 -22.09 -0.03 24.37
CA THR A 72 -20.73 0.02 23.84
C THR A 72 -20.31 1.50 23.72
N PRO A 73 -19.92 2.12 24.85
CA PRO A 73 -19.43 3.50 24.83
C PRO A 73 -18.11 3.59 24.07
N TYR A 74 -17.84 4.75 23.49
CA TYR A 74 -16.56 5.04 22.87
C TYR A 74 -16.05 6.43 23.23
N LYS A 75 -14.74 6.59 23.10
CA LYS A 75 -14.09 7.89 23.23
C LYS A 75 -13.38 8.24 21.92
N VAL A 76 -13.25 9.52 21.69
CA VAL A 76 -12.38 10.04 20.63
C VAL A 76 -11.19 10.72 21.31
N ARG A 77 -10.00 10.17 21.05
CA ARG A 77 -8.76 10.74 21.54
C ARG A 77 -8.06 11.55 20.46
N GLN A 78 -7.40 12.61 20.88
CA GLN A 78 -6.62 13.45 19.96
C GLN A 78 -5.17 12.98 19.94
N LEU A 79 -4.75 12.51 18.77
CA LEU A 79 -3.37 12.24 18.43
C LEU A 79 -2.93 13.13 17.26
N SER A 80 -1.68 13.02 16.86
CA SER A 80 -1.15 13.64 15.65
C SER A 80 -0.05 12.80 15.03
N VAL A 81 0.07 12.88 13.69
CA VAL A 81 1.24 12.39 12.95
C VAL A 81 1.80 13.59 12.18
N GLY A 82 3.00 14.03 12.56
CA GLY A 82 3.48 15.34 12.15
C GLY A 82 2.50 16.44 12.55
N GLU A 83 2.07 17.25 11.59
CA GLU A 83 1.06 18.30 11.80
C GLU A 83 -0.38 17.85 11.52
N THR A 84 -0.57 16.57 11.13
CA THR A 84 -1.90 16.03 10.79
C THR A 84 -2.63 15.60 12.06
N PRO A 85 -3.81 16.20 12.39
CA PRO A 85 -4.65 15.77 13.51
C PRO A 85 -5.22 14.37 13.25
N VAL A 86 -5.17 13.51 14.28
CA VAL A 86 -5.71 12.16 14.23
C VAL A 86 -6.74 11.97 15.33
N TYR A 87 -7.94 11.55 14.95
CA TYR A 87 -9.00 11.11 15.84
C TYR A 87 -8.89 9.60 16.03
N ALA A 88 -8.40 9.18 17.19
CA ALA A 88 -8.33 7.77 17.57
C ALA A 88 -9.63 7.38 18.29
N ILE A 89 -10.41 6.50 17.68
CA ILE A 89 -11.68 6.00 18.21
C ILE A 89 -11.39 4.83 19.15
N GLU A 90 -11.47 5.10 20.45
CA GLU A 90 -11.26 4.13 21.52
C GLU A 90 -12.58 3.42 21.84
N CYS A 91 -12.55 2.10 21.76
CA CYS A 91 -13.59 1.20 22.23
C CYS A 91 -12.93 -0.10 22.69
N ASP A 92 -12.84 -0.31 24.00
CA ASP A 92 -12.09 -1.44 24.57
C ASP A 92 -12.60 -2.79 24.07
N GLN A 93 -13.90 -2.93 23.90
CA GLN A 93 -14.53 -4.15 23.38
C GLN A 93 -13.96 -4.56 22.02
N TYR A 94 -13.66 -3.59 21.16
CA TYR A 94 -13.28 -3.83 19.77
C TYR A 94 -11.79 -3.63 19.48
N PHE A 95 -11.12 -2.68 20.14
CA PHE A 95 -9.78 -2.26 19.73
C PHE A 95 -8.69 -2.47 20.78
N SER A 96 -9.05 -2.80 22.04
CA SER A 96 -8.08 -3.17 23.08
C SER A 96 -7.60 -4.61 22.89
N ARG A 97 -6.90 -4.89 21.77
CA ARG A 97 -6.38 -6.21 21.40
C ARG A 97 -4.92 -6.12 21.00
N ASP A 98 -4.22 -7.25 21.05
CA ASP A 98 -2.79 -7.31 20.76
C ASP A 98 -2.46 -7.12 19.28
N GLU A 99 -3.37 -7.49 18.37
CA GLU A 99 -3.20 -7.32 16.93
C GLU A 99 -4.36 -6.55 16.30
N MET A 100 -4.12 -5.95 15.12
CA MET A 100 -5.13 -5.12 14.44
C MET A 100 -6.29 -5.93 13.87
N TYR A 101 -6.00 -7.01 13.14
CA TYR A 101 -6.98 -7.73 12.31
C TYR A 101 -7.10 -9.21 12.65
N SER A 102 -6.06 -9.80 13.20
CA SER A 102 -5.95 -11.25 13.40
C SER A 102 -5.04 -11.56 14.56
N GLU A 103 -5.22 -12.72 15.17
CA GLU A 103 -4.36 -13.27 16.20
C GLU A 103 -4.04 -14.73 15.85
N TYR A 104 -2.79 -15.15 16.05
CA TYR A 104 -2.31 -16.50 15.68
C TYR A 104 -2.63 -16.87 14.21
N ASN A 105 -2.51 -15.93 13.27
CA ASN A 105 -2.84 -16.06 11.84
C ASN A 105 -4.33 -16.36 11.56
N GLN A 106 -5.22 -16.10 12.51
CA GLN A 106 -6.68 -16.21 12.33
C GLN A 106 -7.31 -14.83 12.50
N ALA A 107 -8.12 -14.42 11.52
CA ALA A 107 -8.89 -13.18 11.62
C ALA A 107 -9.80 -13.20 12.86
N TYR A 108 -9.94 -12.05 13.50
CA TYR A 108 -10.92 -11.97 14.61
C TYR A 108 -12.33 -12.25 14.08
N PRO A 109 -13.10 -13.13 14.74
CA PRO A 109 -14.42 -13.53 14.26
C PRO A 109 -15.44 -12.38 14.23
N ASP A 110 -15.22 -11.35 15.03
CA ASP A 110 -16.08 -10.16 15.12
C ASP A 110 -15.57 -8.97 14.27
N ASN A 111 -14.68 -9.18 13.32
CA ASN A 111 -14.18 -8.10 12.46
C ASN A 111 -15.29 -7.36 11.70
N GLY A 112 -16.36 -8.03 11.33
CA GLY A 112 -17.53 -7.39 10.72
C GLY A 112 -18.13 -6.32 11.63
N GLU A 113 -18.42 -6.68 12.85
CA GLU A 113 -18.99 -5.78 13.86
C GLU A 113 -18.01 -4.67 14.27
N ARG A 114 -16.73 -5.00 14.45
CA ARG A 114 -15.67 -4.04 14.80
C ARG A 114 -15.57 -2.89 13.80
N PHE A 115 -15.51 -3.20 12.51
CA PHE A 115 -15.34 -2.19 11.47
C PHE A 115 -16.66 -1.56 11.04
N ALA A 116 -17.80 -2.21 11.27
CA ALA A 116 -19.11 -1.57 11.22
C ALA A 116 -19.25 -0.49 12.29
N PHE A 117 -18.88 -0.82 13.53
CA PHE A 117 -18.83 0.14 14.64
C PHE A 117 -17.88 1.31 14.32
N PHE A 118 -16.66 1.02 13.86
CA PHE A 118 -15.68 2.06 13.50
C PHE A 118 -16.21 3.02 12.43
N SER A 119 -16.84 2.48 11.39
CA SER A 119 -17.45 3.29 10.32
C SER A 119 -18.56 4.20 10.86
N ALA A 120 -19.43 3.67 11.72
CA ALA A 120 -20.51 4.44 12.33
C ALA A 120 -19.99 5.51 13.30
N ALA A 121 -19.01 5.16 14.15
CA ALA A 121 -18.41 6.09 15.11
C ALA A 121 -17.65 7.22 14.42
N SER A 122 -16.98 6.92 13.28
CA SER A 122 -16.28 7.92 12.46
C SER A 122 -17.20 9.01 11.91
N LEU A 123 -18.46 8.70 11.64
CA LEU A 123 -19.45 9.68 11.21
C LEU A 123 -20.16 10.36 12.39
N ASP A 124 -20.54 9.59 13.42
CA ASP A 124 -21.25 10.09 14.59
C ASP A 124 -20.45 11.16 15.34
N MET A 125 -19.14 10.98 15.49
CA MET A 125 -18.28 11.95 16.17
C MET A 125 -18.24 13.32 15.51
N LEU A 126 -18.47 13.42 14.18
CA LEU A 126 -18.28 14.66 13.42
C LEU A 126 -19.20 15.77 13.88
N ALA A 127 -20.50 15.49 14.00
CA ALA A 127 -21.46 16.46 14.46
C ALA A 127 -21.21 16.86 15.94
N LYS A 128 -20.77 15.91 16.76
CA LYS A 128 -20.48 16.12 18.18
C LYS A 128 -19.20 16.94 18.41
N LEU A 129 -18.22 16.82 17.52
CA LEU A 129 -16.98 17.59 17.53
C LEU A 129 -17.09 18.93 16.75
N GLY A 130 -18.19 19.16 16.04
CA GLY A 130 -18.39 20.37 15.23
C GLY A 130 -17.50 20.43 13.99
N PHE A 131 -17.05 19.27 13.46
CA PHE A 131 -16.26 19.20 12.23
C PHE A 131 -17.12 18.72 11.07
N GLN A 132 -17.56 19.63 10.22
CA GLN A 132 -18.38 19.33 9.04
C GLN A 132 -17.50 19.18 7.80
N PRO A 133 -17.24 17.94 7.32
CA PRO A 133 -16.40 17.73 6.16
C PRO A 133 -17.14 17.99 4.85
N ASP A 134 -16.43 18.58 3.87
CA ASP A 134 -16.84 18.58 2.47
C ASP A 134 -16.70 17.17 1.88
N ILE A 135 -15.62 16.45 2.28
CA ILE A 135 -15.30 15.10 1.83
C ILE A 135 -15.05 14.15 3.00
N VAL A 136 -15.63 12.96 2.94
CA VAL A 136 -15.24 11.81 3.76
C VAL A 136 -14.58 10.78 2.86
N HIS A 137 -13.29 10.51 3.08
CA HIS A 137 -12.48 9.60 2.28
C HIS A 137 -12.24 8.29 3.03
N ALA A 138 -12.94 7.26 2.62
CA ALA A 138 -12.85 5.90 3.14
C ALA A 138 -11.74 5.10 2.45
N ASN A 139 -11.15 4.12 3.14
CA ASN A 139 -10.03 3.32 2.63
C ASN A 139 -10.27 1.82 2.87
N ASP A 140 -10.30 1.03 1.81
CA ASP A 140 -10.52 -0.41 1.78
C ASP A 140 -11.81 -0.86 2.50
N TRP A 141 -11.97 -2.18 2.65
CA TRP A 141 -13.16 -2.78 3.23
C TRP A 141 -13.44 -2.36 4.68
N HIS A 142 -12.39 -2.06 5.45
CA HIS A 142 -12.51 -1.68 6.87
C HIS A 142 -13.39 -0.44 7.08
N THR A 143 -13.46 0.40 6.06
CA THR A 143 -14.24 1.64 6.09
C THR A 143 -15.34 1.67 5.02
N GLY A 144 -15.62 0.53 4.40
CA GLY A 144 -16.59 0.43 3.32
C GLY A 144 -18.02 0.80 3.73
N PHE A 145 -18.36 0.70 5.01
CA PHE A 145 -19.65 1.17 5.51
C PHE A 145 -19.72 2.69 5.71
N VAL A 146 -18.64 3.44 5.62
CA VAL A 146 -18.69 4.91 5.73
C VAL A 146 -19.51 5.53 4.58
N PRO A 147 -19.23 5.27 3.30
CA PRO A 147 -20.08 5.73 2.19
C PRO A 147 -21.51 5.17 2.27
N TYR A 148 -21.63 3.91 2.66
CA TYR A 148 -22.92 3.26 2.79
C TYR A 148 -23.84 3.95 3.81
N LEU A 149 -23.30 4.27 4.99
CA LEU A 149 -24.06 4.98 6.03
C LEU A 149 -24.39 6.41 5.64
N LEU A 150 -23.49 7.12 4.96
CA LEU A 150 -23.77 8.45 4.42
C LEU A 150 -24.96 8.42 3.45
N LYS A 151 -25.03 7.44 2.57
CA LYS A 151 -26.09 7.30 1.57
C LYS A 151 -27.43 6.83 2.16
N HIS A 152 -27.41 5.97 3.18
CA HIS A 152 -28.63 5.34 3.69
C HIS A 152 -29.08 5.92 5.03
N ARG A 153 -28.20 5.98 6.05
CA ARG A 153 -28.58 6.47 7.39
C ARG A 153 -28.66 8.00 7.44
N TYR A 154 -27.71 8.66 6.79
CA TYR A 154 -27.57 10.12 6.88
C TYR A 154 -28.08 10.86 5.64
N ALA A 155 -28.79 10.18 4.73
CA ALA A 155 -29.31 10.76 3.49
C ALA A 155 -30.16 12.04 3.72
N GLU A 156 -30.96 12.07 4.77
CA GLU A 156 -31.83 13.20 5.13
C GLU A 156 -31.25 14.07 6.25
N CYS A 157 -30.02 13.78 6.71
CA CYS A 157 -29.40 14.55 7.78
C CYS A 157 -28.85 15.88 7.26
N PRO A 158 -29.36 17.04 7.72
CA PRO A 158 -28.90 18.35 7.24
C PRO A 158 -27.40 18.58 7.45
N TYR A 159 -26.82 17.95 8.47
CA TYR A 159 -25.40 18.07 8.78
C TYR A 159 -24.51 17.54 7.64
N PHE A 160 -24.93 16.45 6.98
CA PHE A 160 -24.20 15.79 5.90
C PHE A 160 -24.73 16.14 4.49
N ALA A 161 -25.69 17.06 4.36
CA ALA A 161 -26.36 17.36 3.08
C ALA A 161 -25.41 17.72 1.92
N ASN A 162 -24.25 18.30 2.23
CA ASN A 162 -23.24 18.70 1.24
C ASN A 162 -21.97 17.85 1.30
N THR A 163 -21.93 16.84 2.16
CA THR A 163 -20.77 15.96 2.32
C THR A 163 -20.77 14.91 1.23
N LYS A 164 -19.64 14.73 0.56
CA LYS A 164 -19.42 13.69 -0.45
C LYS A 164 -18.46 12.62 0.06
N SER A 165 -18.60 11.42 -0.47
CA SER A 165 -17.80 10.27 -0.08
C SER A 165 -16.90 9.78 -1.19
N ILE A 166 -15.65 9.46 -0.84
CA ILE A 166 -14.69 8.77 -1.70
C ILE A 166 -14.33 7.45 -1.05
N ILE A 167 -14.09 6.40 -1.84
CA ILE A 167 -13.47 5.18 -1.36
C ILE A 167 -12.21 4.87 -2.18
N SER A 168 -11.07 4.69 -1.51
CA SER A 168 -9.83 4.19 -2.12
C SER A 168 -9.69 2.69 -1.94
N ILE A 169 -9.35 2.01 -3.03
CA ILE A 169 -9.12 0.56 -3.09
C ILE A 169 -7.62 0.30 -3.15
N HIS A 170 -7.06 -0.15 -2.01
CA HIS A 170 -5.64 -0.50 -1.92
C HIS A 170 -5.41 -1.96 -2.29
N ASN A 171 -6.33 -2.86 -1.91
CA ASN A 171 -6.23 -4.27 -2.27
C ASN A 171 -7.60 -4.97 -2.23
N ALA A 172 -8.21 -5.21 -3.38
CA ALA A 172 -9.51 -5.85 -3.53
C ALA A 172 -9.53 -7.36 -3.18
N VAL A 173 -8.39 -8.00 -2.91
CA VAL A 173 -8.33 -9.35 -2.34
C VAL A 173 -9.09 -9.42 -1.02
N PHE A 174 -8.95 -8.37 -0.22
CA PHE A 174 -9.60 -8.25 1.08
C PHE A 174 -10.91 -7.49 0.92
N LYS A 175 -12.03 -8.20 1.01
CA LYS A 175 -13.36 -7.64 0.75
C LYS A 175 -14.19 -7.38 2.01
N GLY A 176 -13.78 -7.96 3.15
CA GLY A 176 -14.60 -7.92 4.36
C GLY A 176 -15.95 -8.58 4.13
N VAL A 177 -15.93 -9.91 3.92
CA VAL A 177 -17.13 -10.72 3.71
C VAL A 177 -17.62 -11.24 5.04
N PHE A 178 -18.87 -10.93 5.40
CA PHE A 178 -19.49 -11.27 6.68
C PHE A 178 -20.93 -11.72 6.47
N SER A 179 -21.45 -12.52 7.41
CA SER A 179 -22.89 -12.82 7.46
C SER A 179 -23.65 -11.59 7.98
N TYR A 180 -24.95 -11.53 7.71
CA TYR A 180 -25.80 -10.47 8.28
C TYR A 180 -25.82 -10.52 9.82
N GLU A 181 -25.62 -11.70 10.42
CA GLU A 181 -25.55 -11.87 11.88
C GLU A 181 -24.27 -11.22 12.47
N GLU A 182 -23.16 -11.25 11.75
CA GLU A 182 -21.89 -10.64 12.18
C GLU A 182 -21.87 -9.10 12.10
N VAL A 183 -22.89 -8.49 11.50
CA VAL A 183 -23.05 -7.03 11.38
C VAL A 183 -24.43 -6.56 11.82
N HIS A 184 -25.08 -7.34 12.67
CA HIS A 184 -26.48 -7.15 13.08
C HIS A 184 -26.77 -5.84 13.82
N SER A 185 -25.76 -5.22 14.44
CA SER A 185 -25.94 -3.92 15.13
C SER A 185 -26.17 -2.76 14.16
N LEU A 186 -25.94 -2.95 12.86
CA LEU A 186 -26.38 -1.99 11.84
C LEU A 186 -27.85 -2.28 11.45
N PRO A 187 -28.84 -1.41 11.76
CA PRO A 187 -30.23 -1.61 11.40
C PRO A 187 -30.45 -1.83 9.91
N GLU A 188 -29.64 -1.19 9.08
CA GLU A 188 -29.68 -1.33 7.63
C GLU A 188 -29.38 -2.76 7.17
N MET A 189 -28.65 -3.54 7.97
CA MET A 189 -28.31 -4.94 7.70
C MET A 189 -29.32 -5.92 8.27
N GLN A 190 -30.21 -5.50 9.18
CA GLN A 190 -31.22 -6.37 9.77
C GLN A 190 -32.37 -6.72 8.82
N VAL A 191 -32.52 -6.01 7.72
CA VAL A 191 -33.66 -6.12 6.80
C VAL A 191 -33.47 -7.25 5.77
N HIS A 192 -32.52 -8.14 5.92
CA HIS A 192 -32.21 -9.25 4.98
C HIS A 192 -32.09 -8.84 3.50
N TYR A 193 -31.99 -7.54 3.22
CA TYR A 193 -31.88 -6.99 1.87
C TYR A 193 -31.11 -5.69 1.88
N ALA A 194 -29.80 -5.79 1.65
CA ALA A 194 -28.94 -4.66 1.45
C ALA A 194 -28.29 -4.77 0.05
N PRO A 195 -28.99 -4.40 -1.03
CA PRO A 195 -28.56 -4.69 -2.41
C PRO A 195 -27.17 -4.14 -2.73
N ASP A 196 -26.83 -2.98 -2.16
CA ASP A 196 -25.53 -2.35 -2.35
C ASP A 196 -24.38 -3.09 -1.61
N ALA A 197 -24.69 -3.99 -0.67
CA ALA A 197 -23.70 -4.73 0.10
C ALA A 197 -23.81 -6.26 -0.10
N ALA A 198 -25.00 -6.76 -0.43
CA ALA A 198 -25.29 -8.19 -0.52
C ALA A 198 -24.47 -8.88 -1.61
N VAL A 199 -23.86 -10.01 -1.28
CA VAL A 199 -23.25 -10.97 -2.23
C VAL A 199 -24.03 -12.26 -2.34
N SER A 200 -24.85 -12.56 -1.33
CA SER A 200 -25.79 -13.68 -1.30
C SER A 200 -26.95 -13.35 -0.35
N ASN A 201 -27.91 -14.28 -0.22
CA ASN A 201 -29.01 -14.13 0.73
C ASN A 201 -28.58 -14.17 2.22
N SER A 202 -27.33 -14.54 2.50
CA SER A 202 -26.81 -14.70 3.87
C SER A 202 -25.57 -13.86 4.16
N HIS A 203 -24.90 -13.29 3.14
CA HIS A 203 -23.64 -12.60 3.29
C HIS A 203 -23.61 -11.26 2.55
N ILE A 204 -22.86 -10.33 3.14
CA ILE A 204 -22.54 -9.02 2.57
C ILE A 204 -21.02 -8.91 2.39
N THR A 205 -20.57 -7.92 1.63
CA THR A 205 -19.20 -7.46 1.70
C THR A 205 -19.13 -5.94 1.90
N MET A 206 -18.30 -5.54 2.86
CA MET A 206 -18.11 -4.11 3.20
C MET A 206 -17.48 -3.35 2.04
N LEU A 207 -16.56 -4.00 1.28
CA LEU A 207 -15.96 -3.35 0.11
C LEU A 207 -16.99 -3.04 -0.97
N LYS A 208 -17.91 -3.98 -1.26
CA LYS A 208 -19.02 -3.74 -2.19
C LYS A 208 -19.91 -2.60 -1.70
N ALA A 209 -20.26 -2.60 -0.42
CA ALA A 209 -21.05 -1.52 0.17
C ALA A 209 -20.41 -0.15 -0.14
N GLY A 210 -19.11 -0.01 0.10
CA GLY A 210 -18.37 1.20 -0.20
C GLY A 210 -18.34 1.55 -1.70
N VAL A 211 -18.00 0.59 -2.55
CA VAL A 211 -17.93 0.76 -4.02
C VAL A 211 -19.28 1.17 -4.60
N MET A 212 -20.39 0.57 -4.16
CA MET A 212 -21.73 0.84 -4.72
C MET A 212 -22.34 2.14 -4.21
N THR A 213 -21.83 2.72 -3.12
CA THR A 213 -22.46 3.88 -2.47
C THR A 213 -21.60 5.13 -2.45
N ALA A 214 -20.27 5.04 -2.57
CA ALA A 214 -19.41 6.20 -2.65
C ALA A 214 -19.71 7.09 -3.87
N ASP A 215 -19.56 8.40 -3.75
CA ASP A 215 -19.73 9.34 -4.87
C ASP A 215 -18.64 9.13 -5.92
N LYS A 216 -17.39 8.87 -5.52
CA LYS A 216 -16.28 8.50 -6.39
C LYS A 216 -15.45 7.37 -5.79
N ILE A 217 -14.77 6.63 -6.68
CA ILE A 217 -13.93 5.50 -6.33
C ILE A 217 -12.52 5.78 -6.86
N ASN A 218 -11.53 5.56 -6.02
CA ASN A 218 -10.14 5.59 -6.42
C ASN A 218 -9.51 4.20 -6.32
N ALA A 219 -8.75 3.81 -7.34
CA ALA A 219 -7.79 2.72 -7.26
C ALA A 219 -6.37 3.31 -7.17
N VAL A 220 -5.46 2.64 -6.48
CA VAL A 220 -4.12 3.18 -6.18
C VAL A 220 -3.13 3.13 -7.36
N SER A 221 -3.62 2.89 -8.58
CA SER A 221 -2.92 3.12 -9.83
C SER A 221 -3.86 3.07 -11.04
N PRO A 222 -3.52 3.72 -12.17
CA PRO A 222 -4.33 3.70 -13.39
C PRO A 222 -4.57 2.31 -13.95
N THR A 223 -3.53 1.49 -14.06
CA THR A 223 -3.66 0.10 -14.54
C THR A 223 -4.50 -0.74 -13.57
N TYR A 224 -4.34 -0.55 -12.27
CA TYR A 224 -5.16 -1.28 -11.29
C TYR A 224 -6.64 -0.91 -11.38
N ALA A 225 -6.99 0.34 -11.69
CA ALA A 225 -8.38 0.73 -11.96
C ALA A 225 -8.99 -0.02 -13.17
N GLN A 226 -8.18 -0.35 -14.17
CA GLN A 226 -8.59 -1.19 -15.30
C GLN A 226 -8.71 -2.67 -14.89
N GLU A 227 -7.74 -3.18 -14.15
CA GLU A 227 -7.73 -4.57 -13.65
C GLU A 227 -8.91 -4.87 -12.73
N LEU A 228 -9.33 -3.92 -11.89
CA LEU A 228 -10.52 -4.06 -11.02
C LEU A 228 -11.81 -4.30 -11.80
N GLN A 229 -11.88 -3.95 -13.08
CA GLN A 229 -13.02 -4.23 -13.94
C GLN A 229 -12.97 -5.61 -14.60
N THR A 230 -11.98 -6.44 -14.25
CA THR A 230 -11.82 -7.83 -14.70
C THR A 230 -12.08 -8.81 -13.55
N GLU A 231 -12.51 -10.03 -13.85
CA GLU A 231 -12.77 -11.06 -12.81
C GLU A 231 -11.50 -11.39 -12.01
N LEU A 232 -10.35 -11.44 -12.67
CA LEU A 232 -9.07 -11.76 -12.01
C LEU A 232 -8.62 -10.60 -11.12
N GLY A 233 -8.56 -9.39 -11.63
CA GLY A 233 -8.06 -8.23 -10.88
C GLY A 233 -8.98 -7.75 -9.76
N SER A 234 -10.30 -7.95 -9.91
CA SER A 234 -11.29 -7.61 -8.88
C SER A 234 -11.51 -8.71 -7.85
N HIS A 235 -10.92 -9.90 -8.07
CA HIS A 235 -11.17 -11.08 -7.24
C HIS A 235 -12.67 -11.40 -7.08
N GLY A 236 -13.44 -11.27 -8.18
CA GLY A 236 -14.87 -11.58 -8.25
C GLY A 236 -15.82 -10.42 -7.96
N MET A 237 -15.35 -9.16 -8.06
CA MET A 237 -16.16 -7.94 -7.96
C MET A 237 -16.18 -7.14 -9.29
N ALA A 238 -15.88 -7.77 -10.42
CA ALA A 238 -15.81 -7.10 -11.72
C ALA A 238 -17.10 -6.37 -12.08
N LYS A 239 -18.23 -6.95 -11.79
CA LYS A 239 -19.55 -6.37 -12.11
C LYS A 239 -19.81 -5.06 -11.38
N GLU A 240 -19.43 -4.98 -10.11
CA GLU A 240 -19.56 -3.80 -9.28
C GLU A 240 -18.67 -2.67 -9.82
N PHE A 241 -17.39 -2.97 -10.10
CA PHE A 241 -16.48 -1.97 -10.65
C PHE A 241 -16.86 -1.55 -12.08
N GLN A 242 -17.33 -2.46 -12.92
CA GLN A 242 -17.83 -2.13 -14.26
C GLN A 242 -19.08 -1.22 -14.20
N ALA A 243 -20.00 -1.52 -13.27
CA ALA A 243 -21.21 -0.69 -13.07
C ALA A 243 -20.87 0.73 -12.59
N ARG A 244 -19.74 0.90 -11.94
CA ARG A 244 -19.24 2.18 -11.41
C ARG A 244 -18.02 2.71 -12.17
N SER A 245 -17.80 2.24 -13.40
CA SER A 245 -16.62 2.60 -14.22
C SER A 245 -16.49 4.10 -14.50
N ALA A 246 -17.60 4.82 -14.60
CA ALA A 246 -17.61 6.28 -14.77
C ALA A 246 -17.15 7.07 -13.53
N ASP A 247 -17.18 6.45 -12.37
CA ASP A 247 -16.78 7.05 -11.10
C ASP A 247 -15.44 6.52 -10.60
N LEU A 248 -14.85 5.54 -11.29
CA LEU A 248 -13.59 4.89 -10.94
C LEU A 248 -12.41 5.60 -11.61
N VAL A 249 -11.49 6.09 -10.78
CA VAL A 249 -10.24 6.74 -11.22
C VAL A 249 -9.05 6.00 -10.61
N GLY A 250 -7.97 5.85 -11.37
CA GLY A 250 -6.69 5.34 -10.86
C GLY A 250 -5.72 6.48 -10.59
N ILE A 251 -5.24 6.61 -9.35
CA ILE A 251 -4.22 7.59 -8.95
C ILE A 251 -3.04 6.83 -8.35
N LEU A 252 -1.86 7.01 -8.95
CA LEU A 252 -0.65 6.35 -8.47
C LEU A 252 -0.19 6.96 -7.15
N ASN A 253 0.10 6.12 -6.15
CA ASN A 253 0.64 6.59 -4.87
C ASN A 253 2.02 7.23 -5.03
N GLY A 254 2.29 8.20 -4.18
CA GLY A 254 3.59 8.84 -4.07
C GLY A 254 4.58 8.02 -3.25
N CYS A 255 5.83 8.48 -3.25
CA CYS A 255 6.92 7.98 -2.43
C CYS A 255 7.29 8.99 -1.34
N ASP A 256 7.57 8.50 -0.14
CA ASP A 256 8.16 9.31 0.93
C ASP A 256 9.69 9.36 0.76
N TYR A 257 10.15 10.37 0.02
CA TYR A 257 11.57 10.62 -0.19
C TYR A 257 12.29 11.18 1.06
N SER A 258 11.61 11.44 2.16
CA SER A 258 12.28 11.76 3.42
C SER A 258 12.90 10.51 4.06
N ALA A 259 12.27 9.36 3.86
CA ALA A 259 12.75 8.05 4.31
C ALA A 259 13.58 7.33 3.24
N TRP A 260 13.16 7.40 1.96
CA TRP A 260 13.75 6.65 0.85
C TRP A 260 14.49 7.57 -0.13
N SER A 261 15.64 8.08 0.32
CA SER A 261 16.51 8.93 -0.52
C SER A 261 17.98 8.61 -0.28
N PRO A 262 18.74 8.25 -1.31
CA PRO A 262 20.17 7.93 -1.16
C PRO A 262 20.99 9.12 -0.68
N GLU A 263 20.46 10.36 -0.77
CA GLU A 263 21.18 11.56 -0.32
C GLU A 263 21.14 11.73 1.20
N THR A 264 20.09 11.27 1.87
CA THR A 264 19.82 11.52 3.30
C THR A 264 19.59 10.28 4.14
N ASP A 265 19.54 9.11 3.51
CA ASP A 265 19.29 7.84 4.18
C ASP A 265 20.39 7.51 5.21
N HIS A 266 20.00 7.47 6.46
CA HIS A 266 20.93 7.24 7.58
C HIS A 266 21.39 5.78 7.73
N TYR A 267 20.73 4.84 7.03
CA TYR A 267 21.15 3.43 7.01
C TYR A 267 22.32 3.19 6.06
N LEU A 268 22.56 4.05 5.09
CA LEU A 268 23.60 3.82 4.09
C LEU A 268 25.00 4.07 4.65
N PRO A 269 25.98 3.21 4.31
CA PRO A 269 27.39 3.44 4.68
C PRO A 269 27.98 4.68 4.01
N VAL A 270 27.48 5.04 2.83
CA VAL A 270 27.86 6.26 2.07
C VAL A 270 26.66 6.77 1.31
N ASN A 271 26.20 7.97 1.66
CA ASN A 271 25.14 8.65 0.90
C ASN A 271 25.64 9.08 -0.49
N PHE A 272 24.70 9.14 -1.45
CA PHE A 272 25.06 9.50 -2.84
C PHE A 272 23.91 10.25 -3.55
N LYS A 273 24.29 10.93 -4.64
CA LYS A 273 23.40 11.76 -5.46
C LYS A 273 23.24 11.17 -6.85
N ALA A 274 22.22 11.62 -7.57
CA ALA A 274 21.95 11.27 -8.95
C ALA A 274 22.98 11.87 -9.95
N ASN A 275 24.26 11.56 -9.73
CA ASN A 275 25.33 11.81 -10.68
C ASN A 275 26.29 10.63 -10.72
N LYS A 276 26.92 10.40 -11.86
CA LYS A 276 27.71 9.19 -12.15
C LYS A 276 28.74 8.86 -11.07
N GLN A 277 29.53 9.85 -10.64
CA GLN A 277 30.64 9.61 -9.70
C GLN A 277 30.13 9.27 -8.30
N SER A 278 29.15 10.03 -7.82
CA SER A 278 28.54 9.84 -6.50
C SER A 278 27.79 8.51 -6.42
N MET A 279 26.95 8.22 -7.42
CA MET A 279 26.18 6.97 -7.51
C MET A 279 27.09 5.75 -7.51
N LEU A 280 28.12 5.71 -8.35
CA LEU A 280 29.04 4.55 -8.41
C LEU A 280 29.74 4.30 -7.09
N LYS A 281 30.19 5.38 -6.40
CA LYS A 281 30.83 5.27 -5.09
C LYS A 281 29.86 4.76 -4.04
N GLY A 282 28.66 5.34 -3.96
CA GLY A 282 27.66 5.00 -2.96
C GLY A 282 27.11 3.58 -3.15
N LYS A 283 26.74 3.22 -4.39
CA LYS A 283 26.25 1.86 -4.71
C LYS A 283 27.30 0.80 -4.42
N LYS A 284 28.57 1.05 -4.75
CA LYS A 284 29.66 0.10 -4.43
C LYS A 284 29.82 -0.10 -2.93
N ALA A 285 29.78 0.99 -2.15
CA ALA A 285 29.87 0.90 -0.69
C ALA A 285 28.67 0.14 -0.10
N SER A 286 27.46 0.42 -0.61
CA SER A 286 26.23 -0.28 -0.17
C SER A 286 26.23 -1.75 -0.57
N LYS A 287 26.71 -2.10 -1.78
CA LYS A 287 26.85 -3.49 -2.23
C LYS A 287 27.81 -4.27 -1.32
N ASN A 288 29.00 -3.71 -1.04
CA ASN A 288 29.98 -4.36 -0.17
C ASN A 288 29.43 -4.57 1.24
N ALA A 289 28.78 -3.54 1.81
CA ALA A 289 28.15 -3.63 3.12
C ALA A 289 27.03 -4.71 3.15
N LEU A 290 26.20 -4.77 2.11
CA LEU A 290 25.17 -5.78 1.97
C LEU A 290 25.78 -7.19 1.88
N GLN A 291 26.80 -7.39 1.06
CA GLN A 291 27.51 -8.68 0.92
C GLN A 291 28.05 -9.14 2.28
N GLN A 292 28.75 -8.28 3.01
CA GLN A 292 29.25 -8.58 4.35
C GLN A 292 28.12 -8.94 5.32
N ARG A 293 27.03 -8.17 5.34
CA ARG A 293 25.88 -8.34 6.24
C ARG A 293 25.18 -9.68 6.06
N VAL A 294 25.09 -10.16 4.81
CA VAL A 294 24.38 -11.41 4.46
C VAL A 294 25.34 -12.60 4.25
N GLY A 295 26.64 -12.43 4.47
CA GLY A 295 27.64 -13.49 4.37
C GLY A 295 28.01 -13.90 2.96
N LEU A 296 27.81 -13.05 1.96
CA LEU A 296 28.25 -13.26 0.59
C LEU A 296 29.69 -12.74 0.40
N PRO A 297 30.49 -13.36 -0.50
CA PRO A 297 31.81 -12.84 -0.83
C PRO A 297 31.70 -11.48 -1.54
N GLU A 298 32.62 -10.57 -1.23
CA GLU A 298 32.72 -9.27 -1.91
C GLU A 298 33.18 -9.47 -3.36
N ASN A 299 32.25 -9.38 -4.29
CA ASN A 299 32.49 -9.49 -5.72
C ASN A 299 31.81 -8.33 -6.48
N ASP A 300 32.45 -7.90 -7.55
CA ASP A 300 31.92 -6.85 -8.45
C ASP A 300 31.14 -7.49 -9.63
N ILE A 301 30.19 -8.36 -9.28
CA ILE A 301 29.28 -9.01 -10.23
C ILE A 301 27.86 -8.48 -10.03
N ALA A 302 26.97 -8.74 -10.99
CA ALA A 302 25.59 -8.28 -10.91
C ALA A 302 24.87 -8.85 -9.68
N MET A 303 24.21 -7.97 -8.91
CA MET A 303 23.44 -8.34 -7.73
C MET A 303 21.96 -8.05 -7.92
N TYR A 304 21.14 -9.04 -7.62
CA TYR A 304 19.68 -9.00 -7.70
C TYR A 304 19.10 -9.02 -6.28
N GLY A 305 18.28 -8.03 -5.96
CA GLY A 305 17.63 -7.89 -4.67
C GLY A 305 16.14 -8.19 -4.73
N MET A 306 15.56 -8.68 -3.65
CA MET A 306 14.12 -8.78 -3.45
C MET A 306 13.80 -8.60 -1.96
N VAL A 307 12.88 -7.70 -1.65
CA VAL A 307 12.36 -7.51 -0.29
C VAL A 307 10.85 -7.61 -0.34
N CYS A 308 10.27 -8.64 0.28
CA CYS A 308 8.83 -8.84 0.20
C CYS A 308 8.29 -9.76 1.30
N ARG A 309 6.96 -9.76 1.47
CA ARG A 309 6.27 -10.86 2.14
C ARG A 309 6.34 -12.11 1.25
N LEU A 310 6.73 -13.23 1.80
CA LEU A 310 6.76 -14.50 1.05
C LEU A 310 5.33 -15.02 0.84
N THR A 311 4.75 -14.61 -0.26
CA THR A 311 3.40 -15.02 -0.70
C THR A 311 3.38 -15.26 -2.20
N ASN A 312 2.40 -15.99 -2.70
CA ASN A 312 2.21 -16.16 -4.14
C ASN A 312 1.95 -14.82 -4.84
N GLN A 313 1.32 -13.86 -4.15
CA GLN A 313 1.13 -12.51 -4.69
C GLN A 313 2.45 -11.88 -5.15
N LYS A 314 3.54 -12.09 -4.42
CA LYS A 314 4.84 -11.48 -4.72
C LYS A 314 5.66 -12.23 -5.78
N GLY A 315 5.11 -13.32 -6.34
CA GLY A 315 5.70 -14.04 -7.46
C GLY A 315 6.92 -14.90 -7.11
N VAL A 316 7.15 -15.19 -5.82
CA VAL A 316 8.26 -16.04 -5.37
C VAL A 316 8.18 -17.43 -6.02
N GLN A 317 6.97 -17.92 -6.29
CA GLN A 317 6.73 -19.18 -7.01
C GLN A 317 7.24 -19.18 -8.46
N TYR A 318 7.43 -18.03 -9.09
CA TYR A 318 8.03 -17.93 -10.42
C TYR A 318 9.56 -17.90 -10.35
N LEU A 319 10.11 -17.35 -9.26
CA LEU A 319 11.56 -17.20 -9.08
C LEU A 319 12.21 -18.53 -8.65
N ILE A 320 11.64 -19.26 -7.70
CA ILE A 320 12.22 -20.48 -7.14
C ILE A 320 12.58 -21.52 -8.23
N PRO A 321 11.72 -21.83 -9.20
CA PRO A 321 12.02 -22.87 -10.22
C PRO A 321 13.21 -22.53 -11.13
N ILE A 322 13.55 -21.27 -11.28
CA ILE A 322 14.61 -20.80 -12.17
C ILE A 322 15.88 -20.38 -11.44
N LEU A 323 15.80 -20.21 -10.12
CA LEU A 323 16.85 -19.57 -9.32
C LEU A 323 18.18 -20.33 -9.42
N GLU A 324 18.17 -21.65 -9.25
CA GLU A 324 19.39 -22.46 -9.39
C GLU A 324 20.01 -22.39 -10.79
N ARG A 325 19.18 -22.29 -11.83
CA ARG A 325 19.67 -22.12 -13.20
C ARG A 325 20.33 -20.75 -13.37
N PHE A 326 19.75 -19.72 -12.79
CA PHE A 326 20.27 -18.36 -12.85
C PHE A 326 21.58 -18.22 -12.04
N LEU A 327 21.68 -18.86 -10.88
CA LEU A 327 22.87 -18.87 -10.02
C LEU A 327 24.10 -19.60 -10.63
N LYS A 328 23.94 -20.30 -11.75
CA LYS A 328 25.09 -20.82 -12.53
C LYS A 328 25.85 -19.72 -13.28
N LEU A 329 25.22 -18.55 -13.47
CA LEU A 329 25.85 -17.36 -14.05
C LEU A 329 26.67 -16.60 -12.98
N ASP A 330 27.44 -15.60 -13.42
CA ASP A 330 28.19 -14.72 -12.51
C ASP A 330 27.27 -13.65 -11.95
N VAL A 331 26.51 -14.04 -10.95
CA VAL A 331 25.49 -13.22 -10.28
C VAL A 331 25.45 -13.54 -8.79
N GLN A 332 24.97 -12.56 -8.03
CA GLN A 332 24.54 -12.75 -6.64
C GLN A 332 23.05 -12.39 -6.52
N VAL A 333 22.34 -13.07 -5.63
CA VAL A 333 20.94 -12.80 -5.33
C VAL A 333 20.76 -12.68 -3.82
N VAL A 334 20.02 -11.68 -3.38
CA VAL A 334 19.67 -11.45 -1.96
C VAL A 334 18.17 -11.33 -1.84
N ILE A 335 17.54 -12.20 -1.05
CA ILE A 335 16.10 -12.15 -0.75
C ILE A 335 15.92 -11.94 0.74
N VAL A 336 15.12 -10.94 1.12
CA VAL A 336 14.75 -10.63 2.49
C VAL A 336 13.23 -10.67 2.62
N GLY A 337 12.72 -11.44 3.58
CA GLY A 337 11.28 -11.49 3.82
C GLY A 337 10.82 -12.65 4.66
N THR A 338 9.58 -12.57 5.13
CA THR A 338 8.88 -13.60 5.91
C THR A 338 7.53 -13.91 5.29
N GLY A 339 6.95 -15.07 5.60
CA GLY A 339 5.61 -15.43 5.12
C GLY A 339 5.39 -16.92 5.03
N ASP A 340 5.05 -17.44 3.85
CA ASP A 340 4.76 -18.86 3.64
C ASP A 340 5.95 -19.75 4.03
N PRO A 341 5.80 -20.66 5.00
CA PRO A 341 6.89 -21.52 5.47
C PRO A 341 7.44 -22.45 4.38
N LYS A 342 6.63 -22.83 3.38
CA LYS A 342 7.09 -23.69 2.27
C LYS A 342 8.03 -22.94 1.36
N LEU A 343 7.69 -21.68 1.02
CA LEU A 343 8.55 -20.81 0.22
C LEU A 343 9.86 -20.52 0.99
N ALA A 344 9.78 -20.19 2.28
CA ALA A 344 10.95 -19.98 3.13
C ALA A 344 11.86 -21.21 3.18
N TYR A 345 11.31 -22.40 3.37
CA TYR A 345 12.06 -23.65 3.37
C TYR A 345 12.80 -23.91 2.04
N GLN A 346 12.13 -23.68 0.89
CA GLN A 346 12.75 -23.85 -0.42
C GLN A 346 13.89 -22.85 -0.64
N LEU A 347 13.72 -21.58 -0.26
CA LEU A 347 14.76 -20.57 -0.37
C LEU A 347 15.96 -20.89 0.52
N LYS A 348 15.76 -21.33 1.76
CA LYS A 348 16.85 -21.80 2.64
C LYS A 348 17.65 -22.93 2.04
N ALA A 349 16.96 -23.94 1.49
CA ALA A 349 17.62 -25.08 0.86
C ALA A 349 18.47 -24.70 -0.36
N ILE A 350 18.04 -23.67 -1.13
CA ILE A 350 18.86 -23.14 -2.24
C ILE A 350 20.05 -22.34 -1.68
N ALA A 351 19.85 -21.52 -0.64
CA ALA A 351 20.91 -20.72 -0.03
C ALA A 351 22.04 -21.62 0.54
N GLU A 352 21.70 -22.74 1.14
CA GLU A 352 22.69 -23.72 1.61
C GLU A 352 23.55 -24.30 0.47
N ARG A 353 22.94 -24.55 -0.71
CA ARG A 353 23.66 -25.09 -1.88
C ARG A 353 24.48 -24.05 -2.63
N TYR A 354 24.09 -22.80 -2.59
CA TYR A 354 24.71 -21.70 -3.35
C TYR A 354 25.18 -20.57 -2.43
N SER A 355 25.73 -20.89 -1.28
CA SER A 355 26.06 -19.95 -0.19
C SER A 355 27.02 -18.81 -0.58
N GLU A 356 27.78 -18.93 -1.68
CA GLU A 356 28.61 -17.83 -2.20
C GLU A 356 27.88 -16.91 -3.20
N LYS A 357 26.67 -17.28 -3.63
CA LYS A 357 25.91 -16.56 -4.66
C LYS A 357 24.51 -16.19 -4.26
N PHE A 358 23.96 -16.84 -3.25
CA PHE A 358 22.58 -16.59 -2.81
C PHE A 358 22.48 -16.49 -1.30
N ALA A 359 21.89 -15.39 -0.83
CA ALA A 359 21.54 -15.20 0.57
C ALA A 359 20.02 -15.04 0.70
N PHE A 360 19.44 -15.80 1.63
CA PHE A 360 18.06 -15.63 2.06
C PHE A 360 18.00 -15.28 3.54
N VAL A 361 17.43 -14.12 3.86
CA VAL A 361 17.25 -13.65 5.23
C VAL A 361 15.77 -13.67 5.57
N GLU A 362 15.38 -14.64 6.43
CA GLU A 362 14.00 -14.74 6.91
C GLU A 362 13.77 -13.77 8.06
N ALA A 363 13.56 -12.49 7.73
CA ALA A 363 13.31 -11.44 8.71
C ALA A 363 12.48 -10.30 8.08
N TYR A 364 11.84 -9.53 8.96
CA TYR A 364 11.42 -8.17 8.66
C TYR A 364 12.50 -7.23 9.21
N ASP A 365 13.37 -6.73 8.34
CA ASP A 365 14.52 -5.91 8.72
C ASP A 365 14.55 -4.65 7.83
N ASN A 366 14.18 -3.51 8.43
CA ASN A 366 14.06 -2.25 7.71
C ASN A 366 15.42 -1.73 7.23
N GLU A 367 16.46 -1.82 8.05
CA GLU A 367 17.82 -1.41 7.67
C GLU A 367 18.32 -2.25 6.48
N LEU A 368 18.14 -3.56 6.56
CA LEU A 368 18.54 -4.46 5.48
C LEU A 368 17.74 -4.22 4.19
N ALA A 369 16.46 -3.81 4.29
CA ALA A 369 15.68 -3.42 3.12
C ALA A 369 16.32 -2.21 2.40
N HIS A 370 16.71 -1.17 3.13
CA HIS A 370 17.43 -0.02 2.57
C HIS A 370 18.75 -0.43 1.92
N TRP A 371 19.49 -1.36 2.53
CA TRP A 371 20.74 -1.87 1.96
C TRP A 371 20.53 -2.69 0.69
N VAL A 372 19.45 -3.46 0.59
CA VAL A 372 19.09 -4.19 -0.64
C VAL A 372 18.73 -3.21 -1.75
N GLU A 373 17.90 -2.20 -1.46
CA GLU A 373 17.53 -1.16 -2.44
C GLU A 373 18.75 -0.37 -2.94
N ALA A 374 19.70 -0.07 -2.06
CA ALA A 374 20.89 0.71 -2.43
C ALA A 374 22.02 -0.15 -3.05
N GLY A 375 22.20 -1.37 -2.57
CA GLY A 375 23.35 -2.22 -2.91
C GLY A 375 23.13 -3.12 -4.14
N ALA A 376 21.89 -3.53 -4.42
CA ALA A 376 21.59 -4.32 -5.60
C ALA A 376 21.74 -3.50 -6.89
N ASP A 377 21.94 -4.17 -8.01
CA ASP A 377 21.91 -3.57 -9.35
C ASP A 377 20.51 -3.66 -9.95
N PHE A 378 19.79 -4.73 -9.62
CA PHE A 378 18.44 -5.02 -10.05
C PHE A 378 17.56 -5.39 -8.88
N PHE A 379 16.28 -5.00 -8.92
CA PHE A 379 15.28 -5.31 -7.89
C PHE A 379 14.14 -6.13 -8.47
N LEU A 380 13.86 -7.30 -7.91
CA LEU A 380 12.90 -8.26 -8.46
C LEU A 380 11.50 -8.04 -7.86
N MET A 381 10.52 -7.81 -8.72
CA MET A 381 9.10 -7.74 -8.36
C MET A 381 8.23 -8.53 -9.36
N PRO A 382 8.35 -9.86 -9.40
CA PRO A 382 7.60 -10.71 -10.34
C PRO A 382 6.16 -10.95 -9.87
N SER A 383 5.49 -9.93 -9.35
CA SER A 383 4.21 -10.03 -8.64
C SER A 383 3.09 -10.57 -9.51
N GLU A 384 2.24 -11.45 -8.93
CA GLU A 384 1.01 -11.95 -9.57
C GLU A 384 0.01 -10.81 -9.79
N PHE A 385 -0.12 -9.95 -8.81
CA PHE A 385 -0.82 -8.68 -8.88
C PHE A 385 -0.15 -7.70 -7.90
N GLU A 386 -0.11 -6.42 -8.27
CA GLU A 386 0.49 -5.38 -7.45
C GLU A 386 -0.29 -4.08 -7.64
N PRO A 387 -1.29 -3.78 -6.78
CA PRO A 387 -2.15 -2.61 -6.96
C PRO A 387 -1.41 -1.31 -7.18
N CYS A 388 -0.35 -1.07 -6.42
CA CYS A 388 0.55 0.06 -6.61
C CYS A 388 2.01 -0.41 -6.64
N GLY A 389 2.48 -1.03 -5.56
CA GLY A 389 3.90 -1.25 -5.31
C GLY A 389 4.61 0.06 -4.93
N LEU A 390 5.62 -0.06 -4.07
CA LEU A 390 6.46 1.08 -3.68
C LEU A 390 7.94 0.74 -3.86
N ASN A 391 8.33 -0.52 -3.73
CA ASN A 391 9.73 -0.92 -3.81
C ASN A 391 10.35 -0.64 -5.19
N GLN A 392 9.60 -0.70 -6.30
CA GLN A 392 10.10 -0.28 -7.61
C GLN A 392 10.42 1.23 -7.65
N ILE A 393 9.65 2.03 -6.93
CA ILE A 393 9.89 3.48 -6.83
C ILE A 393 11.10 3.73 -5.93
N TYR A 394 11.21 3.00 -4.82
CA TYR A 394 12.38 3.06 -3.95
C TYR A 394 13.64 2.64 -4.70
N SER A 395 13.63 1.49 -5.36
CA SER A 395 14.79 0.99 -6.11
C SER A 395 15.26 1.97 -7.17
N MET A 396 14.35 2.58 -7.93
CA MET A 396 14.70 3.64 -8.90
C MET A 396 15.39 4.83 -8.24
N ALA A 397 14.92 5.28 -7.07
CA ALA A 397 15.54 6.40 -6.34
C ALA A 397 17.00 6.11 -5.96
N TYR A 398 17.33 4.84 -5.70
CA TYR A 398 18.71 4.38 -5.40
C TYR A 398 19.49 3.94 -6.64
N GLY A 399 18.96 4.11 -7.85
CA GLY A 399 19.62 3.67 -9.08
C GLY A 399 19.73 2.15 -9.20
N THR A 400 18.83 1.43 -8.56
CA THR A 400 18.64 -0.02 -8.70
C THR A 400 17.50 -0.24 -9.67
N LEU A 401 17.74 -0.96 -10.77
CA LEU A 401 16.75 -1.08 -11.83
C LEU A 401 15.72 -2.17 -11.49
N PRO A 402 14.43 -1.84 -11.40
CA PRO A 402 13.38 -2.81 -11.14
C PRO A 402 13.19 -3.75 -12.33
N ILE A 403 12.97 -5.04 -12.02
CA ILE A 403 12.51 -6.07 -12.96
C ILE A 403 11.12 -6.47 -12.49
N VAL A 404 10.09 -6.08 -13.22
CA VAL A 404 8.71 -6.15 -12.77
C VAL A 404 7.81 -6.88 -13.77
N ARG A 405 6.73 -7.47 -13.28
CA ARG A 405 5.66 -7.91 -14.17
C ARG A 405 4.74 -6.73 -14.50
N ALA A 406 4.18 -6.72 -15.72
CA ALA A 406 3.31 -5.65 -16.23
C ALA A 406 1.91 -5.69 -15.57
N VAL A 407 1.82 -5.38 -14.27
CA VAL A 407 0.57 -5.36 -13.50
C VAL A 407 0.47 -4.12 -12.64
N GLY A 408 -0.75 -3.62 -12.47
CA GLY A 408 -1.10 -2.51 -11.60
C GLY A 408 -0.08 -1.36 -11.64
N GLY A 409 0.32 -0.86 -10.48
CA GLY A 409 1.25 0.25 -10.38
C GLY A 409 2.67 -0.03 -10.85
N LEU A 410 3.07 -1.30 -10.99
CA LEU A 410 4.36 -1.66 -11.59
C LEU A 410 4.41 -1.26 -13.07
N LYS A 411 3.32 -1.53 -13.81
CA LYS A 411 3.18 -1.13 -15.21
C LYS A 411 3.10 0.39 -15.37
N ASP A 412 2.52 1.08 -14.41
CA ASP A 412 2.34 2.53 -14.45
C ASP A 412 3.61 3.32 -14.07
N SER A 413 4.56 2.70 -13.37
CA SER A 413 5.74 3.37 -12.83
C SER A 413 7.07 2.97 -13.48
N VAL A 414 7.15 1.80 -14.15
CA VAL A 414 8.38 1.29 -14.74
C VAL A 414 8.30 1.32 -16.26
N ILE A 415 9.26 2.00 -16.89
CA ILE A 415 9.40 2.06 -18.36
C ILE A 415 10.39 0.98 -18.78
N ASP A 416 9.92 0.08 -19.66
CA ASP A 416 10.68 -1.08 -20.10
C ASP A 416 11.85 -0.71 -21.01
N TYR A 417 13.01 -1.27 -20.70
CA TYR A 417 14.24 -1.06 -21.47
C TYR A 417 14.14 -1.60 -22.90
N ASP A 418 13.51 -2.73 -23.10
CA ASP A 418 13.46 -3.36 -24.43
C ASP A 418 12.54 -2.59 -25.39
N ASN A 419 11.50 -1.91 -24.86
CA ASN A 419 10.53 -1.19 -25.67
C ASN A 419 10.86 0.29 -25.83
N ALA A 420 11.48 0.92 -24.85
CA ALA A 420 11.78 2.36 -24.82
C ALA A 420 13.15 2.65 -24.18
N PRO A 421 14.27 2.18 -24.78
CA PRO A 421 15.58 2.26 -24.14
C PRO A 421 15.99 3.68 -23.72
N GLU A 422 15.66 4.68 -24.51
CA GLU A 422 16.01 6.09 -24.23
C GLU A 422 15.41 6.63 -22.91
N GLN A 423 14.20 6.13 -22.56
CA GLN A 423 13.43 6.55 -21.39
C GLN A 423 13.32 5.46 -20.34
N ALA A 424 14.04 4.37 -20.50
CA ALA A 424 13.94 3.20 -19.66
C ALA A 424 14.28 3.50 -18.20
N THR A 425 13.50 2.90 -17.29
CA THR A 425 13.74 2.95 -15.84
C THR A 425 13.88 1.57 -15.21
N GLY A 426 13.67 0.50 -15.99
CA GLY A 426 13.75 -0.87 -15.55
C GLY A 426 13.44 -1.85 -16.67
N PHE A 427 13.01 -3.03 -16.30
CA PHE A 427 12.65 -4.11 -17.21
C PHE A 427 11.25 -4.63 -16.88
N VAL A 428 10.44 -4.88 -17.93
CA VAL A 428 9.04 -5.29 -17.76
C VAL A 428 8.79 -6.58 -18.53
N PHE A 429 8.13 -7.55 -17.93
CA PHE A 429 7.68 -8.78 -18.59
C PHE A 429 6.18 -9.00 -18.37
N GLU A 430 5.53 -9.69 -19.31
CA GLU A 430 4.05 -9.78 -19.34
C GLU A 430 3.54 -11.07 -18.66
N GLN A 431 4.05 -12.23 -19.07
CA GLN A 431 3.49 -13.51 -18.67
C GLN A 431 3.95 -13.94 -17.27
N PRO A 432 3.04 -14.41 -16.40
CA PRO A 432 3.37 -14.90 -15.06
C PRO A 432 4.02 -16.30 -15.13
N GLU A 433 5.16 -16.40 -15.79
CA GLU A 433 5.83 -17.68 -16.05
C GLU A 433 7.30 -17.63 -15.64
N PRO A 434 7.84 -18.72 -15.05
CA PRO A 434 9.25 -18.78 -14.63
C PRO A 434 10.24 -18.50 -15.77
N LEU A 435 9.99 -19.00 -16.98
CA LEU A 435 10.89 -18.83 -18.12
C LEU A 435 10.90 -17.39 -18.65
N GLU A 436 9.77 -16.67 -18.59
CA GLU A 436 9.72 -15.26 -18.92
C GLU A 436 10.56 -14.44 -17.93
N LEU A 437 10.39 -14.70 -16.62
CA LEU A 437 11.21 -14.06 -15.59
C LEU A 437 12.70 -14.37 -15.80
N LEU A 438 13.08 -15.62 -16.10
CA LEU A 438 14.46 -15.98 -16.40
C LEU A 438 15.01 -15.22 -17.62
N SER A 439 14.23 -15.13 -18.68
CA SER A 439 14.60 -14.43 -19.91
C SER A 439 14.90 -12.95 -19.65
N ILE A 440 14.04 -12.25 -18.92
CA ILE A 440 14.25 -10.82 -18.60
C ILE A 440 15.42 -10.61 -17.64
N MET A 441 15.63 -11.51 -16.66
CA MET A 441 16.81 -11.47 -15.78
C MET A 441 18.11 -11.70 -16.59
N GLN A 442 18.12 -12.58 -17.58
CA GLN A 442 19.28 -12.77 -18.46
C GLN A 442 19.55 -11.54 -19.35
N ARG A 443 18.51 -10.90 -19.88
CA ARG A 443 18.65 -9.66 -20.66
C ARG A 443 19.21 -8.52 -19.82
N SER A 444 18.73 -8.35 -18.59
CA SER A 444 19.27 -7.35 -17.67
C SER A 444 20.75 -7.62 -17.33
N LEU A 445 21.14 -8.89 -17.18
CA LEU A 445 22.53 -9.28 -16.98
C LEU A 445 23.41 -8.96 -18.21
N LEU A 446 22.88 -9.11 -19.42
CA LEU A 446 23.59 -8.71 -20.64
C LEU A 446 23.84 -7.21 -20.69
N LEU A 447 22.85 -6.39 -20.29
CA LEU A 447 23.06 -4.93 -20.19
C LEU A 447 24.18 -4.61 -19.19
N TYR A 448 24.17 -5.23 -18.00
CA TYR A 448 25.16 -5.02 -16.96
C TYR A 448 26.59 -5.39 -17.45
N THR A 449 26.72 -6.55 -18.08
CA THR A 449 28.05 -7.12 -18.45
C THR A 449 28.60 -6.57 -19.74
N GLN A 450 27.77 -6.33 -20.74
CA GLN A 450 28.22 -5.96 -22.09
C GLN A 450 28.16 -4.47 -22.38
N ASN A 451 27.27 -3.72 -21.69
CA ASN A 451 27.13 -2.29 -21.90
C ASN A 451 27.03 -1.51 -20.59
N PRO A 452 28.08 -1.49 -19.77
CA PRO A 452 28.07 -0.82 -18.48
C PRO A 452 27.88 0.70 -18.56
N ALA A 453 28.17 1.33 -19.71
CA ALA A 453 27.92 2.76 -19.91
C ALA A 453 26.43 3.04 -20.05
N GLU A 454 25.73 2.21 -20.79
CA GLU A 454 24.28 2.27 -20.95
C GLU A 454 23.54 1.90 -19.65
N MET A 455 24.00 0.87 -18.94
CA MET A 455 23.48 0.53 -17.61
C MET A 455 23.47 1.77 -16.70
N ARG A 456 24.59 2.50 -16.65
CA ARG A 456 24.70 3.73 -15.84
C ARG A 456 23.79 4.85 -16.30
N ARG A 457 23.60 5.01 -17.61
CA ARG A 457 22.66 5.99 -18.15
C ARG A 457 21.24 5.70 -17.67
N VAL A 458 20.79 4.46 -17.79
CA VAL A 458 19.47 4.02 -17.34
C VAL A 458 19.30 4.19 -15.83
N GLN A 459 20.32 3.84 -15.04
CA GLN A 459 20.30 4.04 -13.60
C GLN A 459 20.12 5.52 -13.20
N LEU A 460 20.88 6.42 -13.83
CA LEU A 460 20.76 7.86 -13.57
C LEU A 460 19.40 8.40 -14.00
N TYR A 461 18.90 7.98 -15.15
CA TYR A 461 17.58 8.37 -15.61
C TYR A 461 16.47 7.89 -14.66
N ALA A 462 16.58 6.65 -14.14
CA ALA A 462 15.66 6.13 -13.14
C ALA A 462 15.69 6.94 -11.84
N MET A 463 16.86 7.37 -11.37
CA MET A 463 17.02 8.21 -10.18
C MET A 463 16.39 9.61 -10.34
N GLU A 464 16.29 10.12 -11.56
CA GLU A 464 15.67 11.42 -11.86
C GLU A 464 14.13 11.36 -11.83
N GLN A 465 13.53 10.17 -11.93
CA GLN A 465 12.08 10.03 -11.85
C GLN A 465 11.59 10.35 -10.44
N LYS A 466 10.52 11.14 -10.36
CA LYS A 466 9.94 11.56 -9.07
C LYS A 466 8.46 11.23 -9.02
N PHE A 467 8.11 10.38 -8.08
CA PHE A 467 6.73 10.00 -7.75
C PHE A 467 6.37 10.66 -6.41
N CYS A 468 6.15 11.97 -6.42
CA CYS A 468 5.95 12.71 -5.17
C CYS A 468 4.48 12.76 -4.77
N TRP A 469 4.22 12.70 -3.47
CA TRP A 469 2.88 12.83 -2.91
C TRP A 469 2.17 14.13 -3.28
N LYS A 470 2.90 15.20 -3.57
CA LYS A 470 2.30 16.45 -4.04
C LYS A 470 1.56 16.25 -5.37
N GLN A 471 2.15 15.52 -6.32
CA GLN A 471 1.50 15.22 -7.60
C GLN A 471 0.26 14.35 -7.38
N ALA A 472 0.35 13.30 -6.58
CA ALA A 472 -0.81 12.48 -6.24
C ALA A 472 -1.90 13.33 -5.55
N ALA A 473 -1.54 14.21 -4.62
CA ALA A 473 -2.50 15.09 -3.94
C ALA A 473 -3.21 16.06 -4.88
N ASP A 474 -2.55 16.58 -5.93
CA ASP A 474 -3.20 17.39 -6.97
C ASP A 474 -4.28 16.58 -7.73
N GLU A 475 -4.01 15.30 -8.03
CA GLU A 475 -4.98 14.40 -8.65
C GLU A 475 -6.14 14.06 -7.70
N TYR A 476 -5.86 13.82 -6.40
CA TYR A 476 -6.91 13.64 -5.39
C TYR A 476 -7.77 14.88 -5.20
N LEU A 477 -7.20 16.10 -5.22
CA LEU A 477 -7.99 17.32 -5.17
C LEU A 477 -8.92 17.44 -6.39
N SER A 478 -8.44 17.06 -7.56
CA SER A 478 -9.27 17.02 -8.78
C SER A 478 -10.43 16.03 -8.63
N LEU A 479 -10.18 14.84 -8.04
CA LEU A 479 -11.20 13.85 -7.74
C LEU A 479 -12.23 14.37 -6.72
N TYR A 480 -11.79 15.06 -5.66
CA TYR A 480 -12.67 15.65 -4.66
C TYR A 480 -13.57 16.74 -5.26
N HIS A 481 -13.00 17.60 -6.09
CA HIS A 481 -13.80 18.61 -6.80
C HIS A 481 -14.82 17.98 -7.76
N ALA A 482 -14.46 16.89 -8.45
CA ALA A 482 -15.38 16.15 -9.30
C ALA A 482 -16.50 15.44 -8.50
N ALA A 483 -16.29 15.10 -7.24
CA ALA A 483 -17.34 14.56 -6.38
C ALA A 483 -18.29 15.65 -5.87
N LEU A 484 -17.80 16.89 -5.71
CA LEU A 484 -18.58 18.05 -5.20
C LEU A 484 -19.36 18.77 -6.31
N SER A 485 -19.04 18.52 -7.59
CA SER A 485 -19.74 19.10 -8.74
C SER A 485 -21.01 18.32 -9.10
#